data_bf7a0b036db78dced8e06c30e73087df
#
_entry.id   bf7a0b036db78dced8e06c30e73087df
#
_cell.length_a   1.000
_cell.length_b   1.000
_cell.length_c   1.000
_cell.angle_alpha   90.00
_cell.angle_beta   90.00
_cell.angle_gamma   90.00
#
_symmetry.space_group_name_H-M   'P 1'
#
loop_
_entity.id
_entity.type
_entity.pdbx_description
1 polymer ?
#
loop_
_entity_poly.entity_id
_entity_poly.type
_entity_poly.pdbx_seq_one_letter_code
_entity_poly.pdbx_strand_id
1 'polypeptide(L)'
;KIKYIPAIEIDCTYKEINLHVLGYGIDYTNPAFNQLGEDILKQELNCSLKKLELTNQLGFDLKKEQLDALSSNGVYTGEMFGEALLKDERYVDHELLKPYRSGGSRSDNPYVNFYWDYYVQGKPCYTEVIFPSLEKIIQLINDHGGVAVLAHPGNNLKGKFDIFDEMVEKGLQGVECFSSYHNLETNDYFYQKAKELDLLFTCGSDFHGKTKPAIHLGENGCVSPDEIKELLIKYQLIRG
;
A
#
# COMPACT_ATOMS: atom_id res chain seq x y z
N LYS A 1 -23.66 16.75 -8.96
CA LYS A 1 -22.60 16.19 -9.84
C LYS A 1 -21.42 15.83 -8.97
N ILE A 2 -20.96 14.61 -9.02
CA ILE A 2 -19.74 14.18 -8.31
C ILE A 2 -18.55 14.82 -9.05
N LYS A 3 -17.65 15.47 -8.29
CA LYS A 3 -16.35 15.93 -8.78
C LYS A 3 -15.34 14.81 -8.47
N TYR A 4 -14.38 14.58 -9.35
CA TYR A 4 -13.27 13.66 -9.13
C TYR A 4 -11.94 14.37 -9.36
N ILE A 5 -10.92 13.93 -8.67
CA ILE A 5 -9.53 14.40 -8.80
C ILE A 5 -8.72 13.19 -9.25
N PRO A 6 -8.04 13.23 -10.42
CA PRO A 6 -7.13 12.17 -10.80
C PRO A 6 -6.02 12.07 -9.75
N ALA A 7 -5.71 10.84 -9.33
CA ALA A 7 -4.67 10.60 -8.36
C ALA A 7 -4.01 9.24 -8.59
N ILE A 8 -2.82 9.08 -8.02
CA ILE A 8 -2.06 7.83 -7.97
C ILE A 8 -1.55 7.62 -6.56
N GLU A 9 -1.48 6.38 -6.11
CA GLU A 9 -0.73 6.00 -4.91
C GLU A 9 0.54 5.27 -5.35
N ILE A 10 1.68 5.68 -4.80
CA ILE A 10 3.00 5.19 -5.20
C ILE A 10 3.77 4.75 -3.95
N ASP A 11 4.29 3.52 -4.01
CA ASP A 11 5.24 3.02 -3.02
C ASP A 11 6.59 3.71 -3.16
N CYS A 12 7.16 4.12 -2.02
CA CYS A 12 8.50 4.69 -1.95
C CYS A 12 9.18 4.35 -0.63
N THR A 13 10.45 4.72 -0.49
CA THR A 13 11.20 4.50 0.74
C THR A 13 11.78 5.81 1.28
N TYR A 14 11.80 5.95 2.60
CA TYR A 14 12.50 6.99 3.32
C TYR A 14 13.13 6.42 4.60
N LYS A 15 14.46 6.55 4.76
CA LYS A 15 15.17 5.99 5.93
C LYS A 15 14.80 4.52 6.22
N GLU A 16 14.80 3.69 5.18
CA GLU A 16 14.44 2.25 5.24
C GLU A 16 12.98 1.96 5.64
N ILE A 17 12.12 2.98 5.68
CA ILE A 17 10.69 2.83 5.90
C ILE A 17 9.98 2.85 4.56
N ASN A 18 9.16 1.84 4.31
CA ASN A 18 8.26 1.84 3.16
C ASN A 18 7.08 2.77 3.45
N LEU A 19 6.85 3.68 2.51
CA LEU A 19 5.80 4.69 2.57
C LEU A 19 4.94 4.60 1.32
N HIS A 20 3.71 5.06 1.44
CA HIS A 20 2.84 5.32 0.30
C HIS A 20 2.63 6.83 0.16
N VAL A 21 2.77 7.35 -1.05
CA VAL A 21 2.55 8.76 -1.36
C VAL A 21 1.46 8.88 -2.41
N LEU A 22 0.46 9.69 -2.11
CA LEU A 22 -0.62 10.05 -3.02
C LEU A 22 -0.19 11.25 -3.86
N GLY A 23 -0.29 11.12 -5.18
CA GLY A 23 -0.13 12.25 -6.11
C GLY A 23 -1.48 12.74 -6.58
N TYR A 24 -2.05 13.78 -5.96
CA TYR A 24 -3.32 14.35 -6.38
C TYR A 24 -3.18 15.34 -7.51
N GLY A 25 -4.11 15.32 -8.46
CA GLY A 25 -4.18 16.29 -9.56
C GLY A 25 -3.13 16.10 -10.65
N ILE A 26 -2.47 14.95 -10.70
CA ILE A 26 -1.45 14.63 -11.72
C ILE A 26 -2.03 14.57 -13.13
N ASP A 27 -1.19 14.81 -14.12
CA ASP A 27 -1.44 14.38 -15.49
C ASP A 27 -1.15 12.87 -15.61
N TYR A 28 -2.18 12.05 -15.37
CA TYR A 28 -2.08 10.59 -15.42
C TYR A 28 -1.80 10.05 -16.84
N THR A 29 -1.86 10.90 -17.88
CA THR A 29 -1.50 10.52 -19.24
C THR A 29 0.01 10.63 -19.51
N ASN A 30 0.75 11.23 -18.57
CA ASN A 30 2.18 11.40 -18.71
C ASN A 30 2.92 10.05 -18.68
N PRO A 31 3.79 9.77 -19.65
CA PRO A 31 4.50 8.50 -19.75
C PRO A 31 5.42 8.21 -18.57
N ALA A 32 5.82 9.21 -17.77
CA ALA A 32 6.69 8.99 -16.61
C ALA A 32 6.04 8.09 -15.54
N PHE A 33 4.73 8.20 -15.31
CA PHE A 33 4.02 7.31 -14.40
C PHE A 33 3.90 5.89 -14.94
N ASN A 34 3.69 5.74 -16.25
CA ASN A 34 3.68 4.42 -16.89
C ASN A 34 5.05 3.76 -16.81
N GLN A 35 6.13 4.50 -17.06
CA GLN A 35 7.50 3.97 -16.94
C GLN A 35 7.82 3.51 -15.52
N LEU A 36 7.43 4.29 -14.49
CA LEU A 36 7.57 3.87 -13.10
C LEU A 36 6.82 2.56 -12.83
N GLY A 37 5.56 2.47 -13.29
CA GLY A 37 4.75 1.26 -13.15
C GLY A 37 5.37 0.04 -13.84
N GLU A 38 5.91 0.21 -15.05
CA GLU A 38 6.59 -0.86 -15.80
C GLU A 38 7.87 -1.34 -15.07
N ASP A 39 8.65 -0.42 -14.51
CA ASP A 39 9.88 -0.74 -13.78
C ASP A 39 9.56 -1.53 -12.49
N ILE A 40 8.51 -1.15 -11.75
CA ILE A 40 8.05 -1.90 -10.57
C ILE A 40 7.47 -3.25 -10.98
N LEU A 41 6.60 -3.28 -12.00
CA LEU A 41 6.02 -4.54 -12.50
C LEU A 41 7.10 -5.55 -12.90
N LYS A 42 8.15 -5.10 -13.56
CA LYS A 42 9.29 -5.97 -13.94
C LYS A 42 9.98 -6.58 -12.71
N GLN A 43 10.16 -5.81 -11.64
CA GLN A 43 10.71 -6.32 -10.39
C GLN A 43 9.76 -7.33 -9.73
N GLU A 44 8.46 -7.00 -9.66
CA GLU A 44 7.44 -7.89 -9.09
C GLU A 44 7.32 -9.22 -9.83
N LEU A 45 7.42 -9.22 -11.17
CA LEU A 45 7.44 -10.45 -11.96
C LEU A 45 8.66 -11.33 -11.63
N ASN A 46 9.84 -10.72 -11.49
CA ASN A 46 11.04 -11.44 -11.07
C ASN A 46 10.91 -11.97 -9.62
N CYS A 47 10.39 -11.16 -8.72
CA CYS A 47 10.09 -11.55 -7.34
C CYS A 47 9.07 -12.70 -7.27
N SER A 48 8.09 -12.73 -8.15
CA SER A 48 7.08 -13.78 -8.23
C SER A 48 7.71 -15.14 -8.54
N LEU A 49 8.61 -15.19 -9.51
CA LEU A 49 9.36 -16.42 -9.85
C LEU A 49 10.29 -16.85 -8.70
N LYS A 50 10.91 -15.88 -8.03
CA LYS A 50 11.78 -16.17 -6.88
C LYS A 50 10.97 -16.65 -5.67
N LYS A 51 9.80 -16.09 -5.41
CA LYS A 51 8.87 -16.57 -4.37
C LYS A 51 8.45 -18.02 -4.65
N LEU A 52 8.18 -18.38 -5.91
CA LEU A 52 7.86 -19.76 -6.31
C LEU A 52 9.01 -20.72 -6.01
N GLU A 53 10.23 -20.35 -6.38
CA GLU A 53 11.44 -21.14 -6.08
C GLU A 53 11.58 -21.34 -4.56
N LEU A 54 11.52 -20.25 -3.78
CA LEU A 54 11.68 -20.30 -2.31
C LEU A 54 10.56 -21.12 -1.65
N THR A 55 9.32 -21.00 -2.13
CA THR A 55 8.20 -21.79 -1.62
C THR A 55 8.45 -23.30 -1.87
N ASN A 56 8.94 -23.65 -3.04
CA ASN A 56 9.24 -25.06 -3.35
C ASN A 56 10.42 -25.62 -2.53
N GLN A 57 11.36 -24.75 -2.11
CA GLN A 57 12.42 -25.14 -1.18
C GLN A 57 11.91 -25.49 0.23
N LEU A 58 10.70 -25.09 0.60
CA LEU A 58 10.04 -25.49 1.84
C LEU A 58 9.45 -26.91 1.79
N GLY A 59 9.62 -27.63 0.66
CA GLY A 59 9.13 -29.02 0.48
C GLY A 59 7.84 -29.11 -0.34
N PHE A 60 7.46 -28.05 -1.03
CA PHE A 60 6.33 -28.05 -1.95
C PHE A 60 6.80 -28.30 -3.41
N ASP A 61 5.84 -28.59 -4.29
CA ASP A 61 6.03 -28.74 -5.74
C ASP A 61 4.90 -27.98 -6.47
N LEU A 62 4.83 -26.67 -6.21
CA LEU A 62 3.93 -25.79 -6.94
C LEU A 62 4.45 -25.55 -8.34
N LYS A 63 3.55 -25.52 -9.30
CA LYS A 63 3.83 -25.17 -10.69
C LYS A 63 3.35 -23.74 -10.98
N LYS A 64 4.04 -23.09 -11.90
CA LYS A 64 3.71 -21.73 -12.35
C LYS A 64 2.24 -21.60 -12.76
N GLU A 65 1.73 -22.60 -13.47
CA GLU A 65 0.36 -22.64 -14.00
C GLU A 65 -0.71 -22.55 -12.91
N GLN A 66 -0.42 -23.07 -11.70
CA GLN A 66 -1.36 -22.99 -10.56
C GLN A 66 -1.48 -21.54 -10.04
N LEU A 67 -0.38 -20.78 -10.10
CA LEU A 67 -0.35 -19.37 -9.70
C LEU A 67 -0.86 -18.46 -10.82
N ASP A 68 -0.56 -18.78 -12.09
CA ASP A 68 -1.11 -18.07 -13.24
C ASP A 68 -2.65 -18.07 -13.24
N ALA A 69 -3.27 -19.18 -12.79
CA ALA A 69 -4.71 -19.28 -12.65
C ALA A 69 -5.32 -18.33 -11.60
N LEU A 70 -4.51 -17.86 -10.65
CA LEU A 70 -4.91 -16.92 -9.59
C LEU A 70 -4.53 -15.47 -9.92
N SER A 71 -3.55 -15.25 -10.77
CA SER A 71 -3.01 -13.94 -11.13
C SER A 71 -3.61 -13.41 -12.43
N SER A 72 -3.84 -12.10 -12.49
CA SER A 72 -4.30 -11.43 -13.72
C SER A 72 -3.17 -10.83 -14.56
N ASN A 73 -1.98 -10.63 -13.98
CA ASN A 73 -0.86 -9.93 -14.61
C ASN A 73 0.50 -10.64 -14.46
N GLY A 74 0.50 -11.88 -13.94
CA GLY A 74 1.70 -12.68 -13.70
C GLY A 74 2.45 -12.37 -12.40
N VAL A 75 1.98 -11.38 -11.62
CA VAL A 75 2.50 -11.11 -10.27
C VAL A 75 1.84 -12.07 -9.28
N TYR A 76 2.64 -12.74 -8.45
CA TYR A 76 2.17 -13.67 -7.44
C TYR A 76 2.38 -13.08 -6.05
N THR A 77 1.27 -12.84 -5.36
CA THR A 77 1.29 -12.38 -3.96
C THR A 77 1.44 -13.58 -3.02
N GLY A 78 1.89 -13.34 -1.79
CA GLY A 78 2.04 -14.42 -0.81
C GLY A 78 0.72 -15.13 -0.48
N GLU A 79 -0.39 -14.41 -0.54
CA GLU A 79 -1.74 -14.96 -0.37
C GLU A 79 -2.11 -15.97 -1.46
N MET A 80 -1.69 -15.74 -2.71
CA MET A 80 -1.92 -16.68 -3.82
C MET A 80 -1.18 -18.00 -3.59
N PHE A 81 0.03 -17.97 -3.03
CA PHE A 81 0.73 -19.18 -2.63
C PHE A 81 -0.03 -19.93 -1.52
N GLY A 82 -0.49 -19.21 -0.50
CA GLY A 82 -1.33 -19.78 0.55
C GLY A 82 -2.60 -20.41 -0.02
N GLU A 83 -3.27 -19.73 -0.94
CA GLU A 83 -4.49 -20.23 -1.60
C GLU A 83 -4.19 -21.48 -2.43
N ALA A 84 -3.16 -21.47 -3.28
CA ALA A 84 -2.78 -22.59 -4.11
C ALA A 84 -2.43 -23.83 -3.29
N LEU A 85 -1.63 -23.66 -2.23
CA LEU A 85 -1.21 -24.76 -1.37
C LEU A 85 -2.35 -25.35 -0.53
N LEU A 86 -3.22 -24.49 0.02
CA LEU A 86 -4.33 -24.96 0.87
C LEU A 86 -5.43 -25.66 0.07
N LYS A 87 -5.56 -25.37 -1.22
CA LYS A 87 -6.49 -26.03 -2.15
C LYS A 87 -5.92 -27.31 -2.77
N ASP A 88 -4.62 -27.53 -2.70
CA ASP A 88 -3.97 -28.71 -3.30
C ASP A 88 -4.13 -29.92 -2.38
N GLU A 89 -4.83 -30.95 -2.86
CA GLU A 89 -5.11 -32.17 -2.11
C GLU A 89 -3.84 -32.95 -1.74
N ARG A 90 -2.73 -32.76 -2.49
CA ARG A 90 -1.42 -33.40 -2.18
C ARG A 90 -0.87 -32.97 -0.83
N TYR A 91 -1.30 -31.80 -0.32
CA TYR A 91 -0.78 -31.18 0.90
C TYR A 91 -1.80 -31.10 2.03
N VAL A 92 -2.86 -31.91 2.01
CA VAL A 92 -3.93 -31.88 3.02
C VAL A 92 -3.37 -32.09 4.44
N ASP A 93 -2.38 -32.97 4.60
CA ASP A 93 -1.76 -33.31 5.88
C ASP A 93 -0.38 -32.68 6.09
N HIS A 94 0.03 -31.73 5.22
CA HIS A 94 1.35 -31.11 5.30
C HIS A 94 1.50 -30.26 6.57
N GLU A 95 2.55 -30.52 7.37
CA GLU A 95 2.74 -29.90 8.69
C GLU A 95 2.72 -28.36 8.65
N LEU A 96 3.37 -27.74 7.65
CA LEU A 96 3.41 -26.29 7.52
C LEU A 96 2.05 -25.67 7.21
N LEU A 97 1.08 -26.44 6.72
CA LEU A 97 -0.25 -25.94 6.37
C LEU A 97 -1.32 -26.18 7.45
N LYS A 98 -1.04 -27.03 8.42
CA LYS A 98 -1.98 -27.34 9.53
C LYS A 98 -2.48 -26.08 10.27
N PRO A 99 -1.64 -25.07 10.59
CA PRO A 99 -2.10 -23.87 11.29
C PRO A 99 -3.18 -23.09 10.52
N TYR A 100 -3.17 -23.14 9.20
CA TYR A 100 -4.05 -22.35 8.32
C TYR A 100 -5.34 -23.08 7.93
N ARG A 101 -5.45 -24.38 8.25
CA ARG A 101 -6.66 -25.19 7.98
C ARG A 101 -7.69 -25.00 9.09
N SER A 102 -8.94 -25.40 8.81
CA SER A 102 -10.04 -25.31 9.77
C SER A 102 -9.66 -25.86 11.14
N GLY A 103 -9.85 -25.07 12.19
CA GLY A 103 -9.47 -25.40 13.57
C GLY A 103 -8.00 -25.11 13.91
N GLY A 104 -7.17 -24.70 12.97
CA GLY A 104 -5.80 -24.28 13.21
C GLY A 104 -5.71 -22.86 13.77
N SER A 105 -4.57 -22.53 14.39
CA SER A 105 -4.34 -21.26 15.11
C SER A 105 -4.28 -20.02 14.19
N ARG A 106 -4.20 -20.21 12.88
CA ARG A 106 -4.11 -19.18 11.84
C ARG A 106 -5.23 -19.30 10.80
N SER A 107 -6.32 -20.00 11.16
CA SER A 107 -7.42 -20.32 10.23
C SER A 107 -8.46 -19.20 10.09
N ASP A 108 -8.38 -18.16 10.87
CA ASP A 108 -9.26 -16.98 10.84
C ASP A 108 -9.13 -16.19 9.52
N ASN A 109 -7.91 -16.05 9.01
CA ASN A 109 -7.62 -15.45 7.70
C ASN A 109 -6.43 -16.17 7.04
N PRO A 110 -6.62 -17.41 6.57
CA PRO A 110 -5.53 -18.34 6.30
C PRO A 110 -4.52 -17.85 5.25
N TYR A 111 -4.98 -17.21 4.18
CA TYR A 111 -4.11 -16.77 3.09
C TYR A 111 -3.26 -15.56 3.51
N VAL A 112 -3.86 -14.59 4.17
CA VAL A 112 -3.17 -13.40 4.69
C VAL A 112 -2.19 -13.79 5.80
N ASN A 113 -2.60 -14.71 6.69
CA ASN A 113 -1.73 -15.23 7.73
C ASN A 113 -0.53 -15.98 7.14
N PHE A 114 -0.73 -16.74 6.06
CA PHE A 114 0.35 -17.40 5.34
C PHE A 114 1.33 -16.39 4.72
N TYR A 115 0.82 -15.31 4.11
CA TYR A 115 1.66 -14.20 3.65
C TYR A 115 2.53 -13.63 4.78
N TRP A 116 1.93 -13.29 5.93
CA TRP A 116 2.68 -12.73 7.07
C TRP A 116 3.75 -13.66 7.63
N ASP A 117 3.49 -14.96 7.59
CA ASP A 117 4.40 -15.95 8.17
C ASP A 117 5.56 -16.34 7.25
N TYR A 118 5.43 -16.16 5.92
CA TYR A 118 6.42 -16.64 4.95
C TYR A 118 7.00 -15.57 4.03
N TYR A 119 6.30 -14.48 3.69
CA TYR A 119 6.69 -13.59 2.58
C TYR A 119 7.06 -12.16 2.99
N VAL A 120 6.83 -11.75 4.22
CA VAL A 120 7.27 -10.43 4.70
C VAL A 120 8.76 -10.40 5.01
N GLN A 121 9.32 -9.22 5.17
CA GLN A 121 10.75 -9.03 5.47
C GLN A 121 11.21 -9.90 6.64
N GLY A 122 12.32 -10.61 6.46
CA GLY A 122 12.89 -11.54 7.45
C GLY A 122 12.27 -12.93 7.46
N LYS A 123 11.34 -13.25 6.55
CA LYS A 123 10.71 -14.57 6.41
C LYS A 123 11.31 -15.39 5.26
N PRO A 124 11.13 -16.73 5.26
CA PRO A 124 11.84 -17.64 4.34
C PRO A 124 11.61 -17.36 2.84
N CYS A 125 10.44 -16.88 2.46
CA CYS A 125 10.08 -16.64 1.07
C CYS A 125 10.05 -15.14 0.72
N TYR A 126 10.64 -14.29 1.56
CA TYR A 126 10.74 -12.86 1.29
C TYR A 126 11.54 -12.59 0.02
N THR A 127 11.06 -11.66 -0.76
CA THR A 127 11.76 -11.09 -1.92
C THR A 127 11.66 -9.58 -1.87
N GLU A 128 12.74 -8.90 -2.14
CA GLU A 128 12.80 -7.45 -2.07
C GLU A 128 12.42 -6.81 -3.41
N VAL A 129 11.52 -5.83 -3.35
CA VAL A 129 11.25 -4.87 -4.42
C VAL A 129 11.90 -3.55 -4.02
N ILE A 130 12.71 -2.99 -4.89
CA ILE A 130 13.40 -1.72 -4.64
C ILE A 130 12.51 -0.59 -5.12
N PHE A 131 11.89 0.10 -4.18
CA PHE A 131 11.09 1.29 -4.44
C PHE A 131 11.96 2.54 -4.57
N PRO A 132 11.53 3.55 -5.35
CA PRO A 132 12.22 4.83 -5.41
C PRO A 132 12.21 5.55 -4.06
N SER A 133 13.13 6.51 -3.87
CA SER A 133 13.12 7.33 -2.66
C SER A 133 11.93 8.29 -2.63
N LEU A 134 11.54 8.71 -1.42
CA LEU A 134 10.50 9.70 -1.19
C LEU A 134 10.73 10.97 -2.02
N GLU A 135 11.96 11.48 -2.05
CA GLU A 135 12.32 12.70 -2.79
C GLU A 135 12.08 12.56 -4.30
N LYS A 136 12.40 11.38 -4.87
CA LYS A 136 12.14 11.11 -6.28
C LYS A 136 10.65 11.10 -6.61
N ILE A 137 9.83 10.54 -5.71
CA ILE A 137 8.39 10.48 -5.91
C ILE A 137 7.76 11.85 -5.73
N ILE A 138 8.17 12.63 -4.73
CA ILE A 138 7.71 14.01 -4.56
C ILE A 138 8.05 14.83 -5.83
N GLN A 139 9.27 14.72 -6.32
CA GLN A 139 9.69 15.43 -7.54
C GLN A 139 8.86 14.98 -8.75
N LEU A 140 8.67 13.68 -8.95
CA LEU A 140 7.86 13.15 -10.05
C LEU A 140 6.43 13.72 -10.04
N ILE A 141 5.79 13.73 -8.86
CA ILE A 141 4.44 14.25 -8.70
C ILE A 141 4.39 15.76 -9.01
N ASN A 142 5.32 16.54 -8.45
CA ASN A 142 5.37 17.98 -8.61
C ASN A 142 5.68 18.40 -10.06
N ASP A 143 6.62 17.73 -10.72
CA ASP A 143 7.00 18.00 -12.11
C ASP A 143 5.84 17.77 -13.10
N HIS A 144 4.83 16.99 -12.67
CA HIS A 144 3.65 16.67 -13.48
C HIS A 144 2.35 17.27 -12.91
N GLY A 145 2.49 18.40 -12.19
CA GLY A 145 1.38 19.25 -11.77
C GLY A 145 0.58 18.76 -10.58
N GLY A 146 1.03 17.67 -9.94
CA GLY A 146 0.34 17.08 -8.78
C GLY A 146 0.79 17.67 -7.43
N VAL A 147 0.09 17.27 -6.39
CA VAL A 147 0.38 17.57 -4.99
C VAL A 147 0.71 16.27 -4.27
N ALA A 148 1.91 16.19 -3.68
CA ALA A 148 2.39 15.01 -2.97
C ALA A 148 1.88 14.97 -1.52
N VAL A 149 1.16 13.91 -1.17
CA VAL A 149 0.49 13.73 0.13
C VAL A 149 0.88 12.38 0.73
N LEU A 150 1.36 12.33 1.97
CA LEU A 150 1.66 11.07 2.66
C LEU A 150 0.37 10.32 2.98
N ALA A 151 0.25 9.10 2.48
CA ALA A 151 -0.90 8.23 2.72
C ALA A 151 -0.82 7.58 4.11
N HIS A 152 -1.95 7.40 4.76
CA HIS A 152 -2.14 6.64 6.01
C HIS A 152 -0.87 6.52 6.92
N PRO A 153 -0.29 7.64 7.38
CA PRO A 153 1.01 7.65 8.08
C PRO A 153 1.03 6.81 9.34
N GLY A 154 -0.09 6.64 10.03
CA GLY A 154 -0.18 5.78 11.21
C GLY A 154 0.18 4.32 10.90
N ASN A 155 -0.20 3.83 9.73
CA ASN A 155 0.11 2.47 9.29
C ASN A 155 1.59 2.30 8.90
N ASN A 156 2.14 3.27 8.15
CA ASN A 156 3.50 3.17 7.61
C ASN A 156 4.58 3.53 8.65
N LEU A 157 4.37 4.60 9.41
CA LEU A 157 5.37 5.09 10.36
C LEU A 157 5.40 4.33 11.68
N LYS A 158 4.32 3.64 12.05
CA LYS A 158 4.24 2.78 13.25
C LYS A 158 4.74 3.48 14.53
N GLY A 159 4.34 4.74 14.72
CA GLY A 159 4.71 5.56 15.87
C GLY A 159 6.00 6.37 15.72
N LYS A 160 6.75 6.24 14.62
CA LYS A 160 7.93 7.07 14.32
C LYS A 160 7.50 8.39 13.67
N PHE A 161 6.66 9.17 14.35
CA PHE A 161 6.05 10.38 13.79
C PHE A 161 7.00 11.58 13.75
N ASP A 162 8.08 11.54 14.50
CA ASP A 162 9.14 12.54 14.55
C ASP A 162 9.83 12.81 13.21
N ILE A 163 9.83 11.81 12.31
CA ILE A 163 10.42 11.97 10.98
C ILE A 163 9.51 12.71 9.98
N PHE A 164 8.26 13.01 10.35
CA PHE A 164 7.29 13.64 9.45
C PHE A 164 7.75 15.05 9.03
N ASP A 165 8.25 15.84 9.97
CA ASP A 165 8.74 17.21 9.70
C ASP A 165 9.87 17.19 8.67
N GLU A 166 10.78 16.22 8.74
CA GLU A 166 11.85 16.05 7.74
C GLU A 166 11.28 15.71 6.34
N MET A 167 10.19 14.95 6.25
CA MET A 167 9.55 14.65 4.95
C MET A 167 8.93 15.92 4.35
N VAL A 168 8.40 16.81 5.18
CA VAL A 168 7.89 18.13 4.75
C VAL A 168 9.05 18.99 4.24
N GLU A 169 10.22 18.98 4.89
CA GLU A 169 11.42 19.66 4.41
C GLU A 169 11.92 19.11 3.04
N LYS A 170 11.60 17.83 2.73
CA LYS A 170 11.87 17.22 1.40
C LYS A 170 10.85 17.63 0.33
N GLY A 171 9.84 18.41 0.69
CA GLY A 171 8.84 18.93 -0.25
C GLY A 171 7.50 18.20 -0.23
N LEU A 172 7.23 17.37 0.78
CA LEU A 172 5.90 16.80 0.98
C LEU A 172 4.91 17.94 1.27
N GLN A 173 3.77 17.94 0.58
CA GLN A 173 2.83 19.07 0.58
C GLN A 173 1.55 18.76 1.37
N GLY A 174 1.38 17.51 1.81
CA GLY A 174 0.20 17.14 2.55
C GLY A 174 0.30 15.80 3.24
N VAL A 175 -0.75 15.46 4.00
CA VAL A 175 -0.86 14.21 4.75
C VAL A 175 -2.32 13.75 4.83
N GLU A 176 -2.55 12.46 4.73
CA GLU A 176 -3.84 11.84 5.00
C GLU A 176 -4.03 11.75 6.52
N CYS A 177 -4.71 12.74 7.10
CA CYS A 177 -4.91 12.82 8.55
C CYS A 177 -5.92 11.80 9.05
N PHE A 178 -6.97 11.57 8.26
CA PHE A 178 -8.08 10.69 8.61
C PHE A 178 -8.06 9.45 7.73
N SER A 179 -7.78 8.31 8.34
CA SER A 179 -7.67 7.04 7.63
C SER A 179 -8.33 5.91 8.41
N SER A 180 -8.79 4.89 7.72
CA SER A 180 -9.34 3.67 8.33
C SER A 180 -8.34 2.96 9.27
N TYR A 181 -7.05 3.22 9.12
CA TYR A 181 -5.98 2.65 9.96
C TYR A 181 -5.65 3.48 11.20
N HIS A 182 -6.20 4.68 11.32
CA HIS A 182 -5.84 5.57 12.40
C HIS A 182 -6.81 5.44 13.57
N ASN A 183 -6.28 5.52 14.78
CA ASN A 183 -7.07 5.85 15.95
C ASN A 183 -7.23 7.37 16.10
N LEU A 184 -8.05 7.80 17.06
CA LEU A 184 -8.35 9.23 17.27
C LEU A 184 -7.11 10.06 17.61
N GLU A 185 -6.16 9.50 18.36
CA GLU A 185 -4.90 10.16 18.72
C GLU A 185 -4.01 10.39 17.50
N THR A 186 -3.90 9.41 16.63
CA THR A 186 -3.16 9.51 15.36
C THR A 186 -3.80 10.53 14.41
N ASN A 187 -5.14 10.51 14.30
CA ASN A 187 -5.87 11.50 13.51
C ASN A 187 -5.58 12.93 14.01
N ASP A 188 -5.71 13.15 15.33
CA ASP A 188 -5.49 14.47 15.92
C ASP A 188 -4.04 14.93 15.74
N TYR A 189 -3.06 14.05 15.96
CA TYR A 189 -1.65 14.36 15.76
C TYR A 189 -1.37 14.90 14.36
N PHE A 190 -1.76 14.18 13.30
CA PHE A 190 -1.48 14.61 11.93
C PHE A 190 -2.34 15.81 11.51
N TYR A 191 -3.57 15.92 12.04
CA TYR A 191 -4.41 17.09 11.78
C TYR A 191 -3.80 18.37 12.37
N GLN A 192 -3.31 18.34 13.62
CA GLN A 192 -2.63 19.48 14.23
C GLN A 192 -1.32 19.82 13.50
N LYS A 193 -0.52 18.81 13.16
CA LYS A 193 0.71 18.98 12.39
C LYS A 193 0.46 19.61 11.01
N ALA A 194 -0.56 19.14 10.30
CA ALA A 194 -0.91 19.71 9.01
C ALA A 194 -1.33 21.20 9.11
N LYS A 195 -2.05 21.56 10.18
CA LYS A 195 -2.43 22.98 10.44
C LYS A 195 -1.22 23.83 10.84
N GLU A 196 -0.35 23.32 11.71
CA GLU A 196 0.88 24.00 12.13
C GLU A 196 1.80 24.32 10.93
N LEU A 197 1.92 23.40 10.00
CA LEU A 197 2.83 23.48 8.84
C LEU A 197 2.14 24.01 7.56
N ASP A 198 0.88 24.43 7.65
CA ASP A 198 0.04 24.92 6.53
C ASP A 198 -0.04 23.95 5.35
N LEU A 199 -0.14 22.63 5.63
CA LEU A 199 -0.19 21.57 4.65
C LEU A 199 -1.60 21.25 4.19
N LEU A 200 -1.70 20.62 3.00
CA LEU A 200 -2.91 19.92 2.60
C LEU A 200 -3.15 18.74 3.53
N PHE A 201 -4.33 18.63 4.13
CA PHE A 201 -4.73 17.38 4.75
C PHE A 201 -5.92 16.76 4.02
N THR A 202 -5.94 15.44 3.99
CA THR A 202 -6.94 14.65 3.29
C THR A 202 -7.52 13.57 4.20
N CYS A 203 -8.50 12.84 3.67
CA CYS A 203 -9.06 11.66 4.28
C CYS A 203 -9.25 10.54 3.25
N GLY A 204 -8.99 9.31 3.65
CA GLY A 204 -9.17 8.14 2.80
C GLY A 204 -9.46 6.88 3.61
N SER A 205 -10.19 5.95 3.01
CA SER A 205 -10.46 4.65 3.64
C SER A 205 -9.49 3.55 3.22
N ASP A 206 -8.66 3.79 2.22
CA ASP A 206 -7.82 2.78 1.58
C ASP A 206 -8.65 1.55 1.13
N PHE A 207 -9.80 1.83 0.52
CA PHE A 207 -10.75 0.81 0.06
C PHE A 207 -10.19 0.03 -1.13
N HIS A 208 -10.13 -1.31 -1.00
CA HIS A 208 -9.63 -2.24 -2.01
C HIS A 208 -10.65 -3.32 -2.40
N GLY A 209 -11.94 -3.09 -2.17
CA GLY A 209 -12.99 -4.05 -2.49
C GLY A 209 -12.79 -5.40 -1.79
N LYS A 210 -12.84 -6.48 -2.56
CA LYS A 210 -12.77 -7.85 -2.02
C LYS A 210 -11.46 -8.21 -1.33
N THR A 211 -10.38 -7.48 -1.57
CA THR A 211 -9.06 -7.75 -0.97
C THR A 211 -8.92 -7.19 0.44
N LYS A 212 -9.72 -6.16 0.76
CA LYS A 212 -9.83 -5.60 2.12
C LYS A 212 -11.32 -5.48 2.52
N PRO A 213 -12.01 -6.61 2.74
CA PRO A 213 -13.47 -6.63 2.89
C PRO A 213 -13.99 -5.91 4.13
N ALA A 214 -13.15 -5.69 5.13
CA ALA A 214 -13.49 -4.94 6.34
C ALA A 214 -13.42 -3.42 6.17
N ILE A 215 -12.87 -2.93 5.06
CA ILE A 215 -12.75 -1.50 4.78
C ILE A 215 -13.87 -1.09 3.83
N HIS A 216 -14.69 -0.11 4.25
CA HIS A 216 -15.79 0.40 3.42
C HIS A 216 -15.48 1.78 2.85
N LEU A 217 -16.00 2.05 1.66
CA LEU A 217 -15.81 3.32 0.99
C LEU A 217 -16.41 4.47 1.83
N GLY A 218 -15.57 5.48 2.13
CA GLY A 218 -15.99 6.64 2.92
C GLY A 218 -15.86 6.49 4.44
N GLU A 219 -15.49 5.31 4.94
CA GLU A 219 -15.19 5.10 6.37
C GLU A 219 -13.76 5.53 6.69
N ASN A 220 -13.57 6.80 7.00
CA ASN A 220 -12.25 7.38 7.26
C ASN A 220 -12.17 8.26 8.52
N GLY A 221 -13.30 8.45 9.25
CA GLY A 221 -13.32 9.24 10.48
C GLY A 221 -13.10 10.74 10.30
N CYS A 222 -13.27 11.26 9.09
CA CYS A 222 -13.10 12.70 8.81
C CYS A 222 -14.11 13.56 9.59
N VAL A 223 -13.61 14.56 10.32
CA VAL A 223 -14.42 15.49 11.13
C VAL A 223 -14.49 16.89 10.52
N SER A 224 -13.70 17.20 9.50
CA SER A 224 -13.60 18.56 8.92
C SER A 224 -13.70 18.57 7.38
N PRO A 225 -14.80 18.08 6.78
CA PRO A 225 -14.91 17.98 5.32
C PRO A 225 -14.91 19.34 4.61
N ASP A 226 -15.40 20.39 5.26
CA ASP A 226 -15.43 21.75 4.68
C ASP A 226 -14.02 22.35 4.62
N GLU A 227 -13.18 22.15 5.65
CA GLU A 227 -11.76 22.57 5.63
C GLU A 227 -10.98 21.84 4.52
N ILE A 228 -11.20 20.54 4.34
CA ILE A 228 -10.60 19.78 3.23
C ILE A 228 -10.99 20.40 1.89
N LYS A 229 -12.25 20.75 1.70
CA LYS A 229 -12.73 21.37 0.48
C LYS A 229 -12.04 22.72 0.22
N GLU A 230 -11.87 23.55 1.24
CA GLU A 230 -11.14 24.82 1.14
C GLU A 230 -9.69 24.62 0.74
N LEU A 231 -9.01 23.63 1.34
CA LEU A 231 -7.64 23.26 0.98
C LEU A 231 -7.54 22.74 -0.44
N LEU A 232 -8.46 21.88 -0.90
CA LEU A 232 -8.48 21.40 -2.28
C LEU A 232 -8.61 22.55 -3.29
N ILE A 233 -9.35 23.62 -2.94
CA ILE A 233 -9.44 24.85 -3.74
C ILE A 233 -8.11 25.63 -3.67
N LYS A 234 -7.52 25.81 -2.48
CA LYS A 234 -6.23 26.49 -2.28
C LYS A 234 -5.12 25.82 -3.13
N TYR A 235 -5.07 24.49 -3.14
CA TYR A 235 -4.12 23.71 -3.93
C TYR A 235 -4.55 23.52 -5.39
N GLN A 236 -5.61 24.19 -5.86
CA GLN A 236 -6.13 24.18 -7.23
C GLN A 236 -6.56 22.77 -7.72
N LEU A 237 -6.80 21.84 -6.82
CA LEU A 237 -7.24 20.49 -7.13
C LEU A 237 -8.72 20.41 -7.54
N ILE A 238 -9.52 21.38 -7.09
CA ILE A 238 -10.92 21.57 -7.51
C ILE A 238 -11.20 23.06 -7.75
N ARG A 239 -12.22 23.33 -8.58
CA ARG A 239 -12.72 24.71 -8.73
C ARG A 239 -13.73 25.02 -7.62
N GLY A 240 -13.66 26.23 -7.07
CA GLY A 240 -14.59 26.75 -6.08
C GLY A 240 -16.03 26.89 -6.62
#